data_4b775a5be93240fd264d2d1d67ed9396
#
_entry.id   4b775a5be93240fd264d2d1d67ed9396
#
_cell.length_a   1.000
_cell.length_b   1.000
_cell.length_c   1.000
_cell.angle_alpha   90.00
_cell.angle_beta   90.00
_cell.angle_gamma   90.00
#
_symmetry.space_group_name_H-M   'P 1'
#
loop_
_entity.id
_entity.type
_entity.pdbx_description
1 polymer ?
#
loop_
_entity_poly.entity_id
_entity_poly.type
_entity_poly.pdbx_seq_one_letter_code
_entity_poly.pdbx_strand_id
1 'polypeptide(L)'
;MRRPFILRNPSILIFLALLAAFTLAVTLMSEAFGTAMISTSFVKTLGKTLCLCLVALAMDLVWGYCGILSLGHFAFFGLGGYMIGMWLMYARTEIVIRDNLARGTIPPTETEVAEAVAAQIFGVVGSSELPALWMFAHSLPAQLALVVLVPGLLALVFGWLAFRSRVTGVYLSILTQAMTLALSLYLFQNDTG
;
A
#
# COMPACT_ATOMS: atom_id res chain seq x y z
N MET A 1 29.71 -16.71 -2.01
CA MET A 1 28.54 -15.81 -1.87
C MET A 1 28.93 -14.59 -1.04
N ARG A 2 28.97 -13.39 -1.62
CA ARG A 2 29.27 -12.16 -0.86
C ARG A 2 28.02 -11.77 -0.07
N ARG A 3 28.14 -11.63 1.25
CA ARG A 3 27.03 -11.18 2.11
C ARG A 3 26.57 -9.80 1.63
N PRO A 4 25.25 -9.51 1.58
CA PRO A 4 24.74 -8.21 1.15
C PRO A 4 25.32 -7.09 2.03
N PHE A 5 25.55 -5.92 1.43
CA PHE A 5 26.20 -4.75 2.05
C PHE A 5 25.57 -4.37 3.40
N ILE A 6 24.24 -4.49 3.51
CA ILE A 6 23.46 -4.19 4.71
C ILE A 6 23.89 -5.08 5.89
N LEU A 7 24.14 -6.38 5.66
CA LEU A 7 24.58 -7.32 6.70
C LEU A 7 26.06 -7.17 7.07
N ARG A 8 26.83 -6.41 6.30
CA ARG A 8 28.25 -6.17 6.55
C ARG A 8 28.50 -4.96 7.46
N ASN A 9 27.56 -4.03 7.54
CA ASN A 9 27.67 -2.83 8.37
C ASN A 9 26.75 -2.95 9.60
N PRO A 10 27.29 -3.28 10.77
CA PRO A 10 26.48 -3.45 11.98
C PRO A 10 25.75 -2.15 12.40
N SER A 11 26.32 -0.98 12.08
CA SER A 11 25.70 0.31 12.34
C SER A 11 24.36 0.51 11.61
N ILE A 12 24.22 0.01 10.38
CA ILE A 12 22.97 0.08 9.61
C ILE A 12 21.91 -0.83 10.25
N LEU A 13 22.32 -2.05 10.64
CA LEU A 13 21.41 -2.99 11.31
C LEU A 13 20.94 -2.44 12.66
N ILE A 14 21.84 -1.85 13.45
CA ILE A 14 21.52 -1.22 14.74
C ILE A 14 20.56 -0.04 14.51
N PHE A 15 20.79 0.81 13.53
CA PHE A 15 19.90 1.93 13.21
C PHE A 15 18.50 1.45 12.81
N LEU A 16 18.39 0.43 11.93
CA LEU A 16 17.12 -0.14 11.53
C LEU A 16 16.39 -0.81 12.70
N ALA A 17 17.13 -1.53 13.56
CA ALA A 17 16.57 -2.15 14.76
C ALA A 17 16.05 -1.10 15.76
N LEU A 18 16.80 -0.01 15.98
CA LEU A 18 16.36 1.10 16.82
C LEU A 18 15.13 1.81 16.25
N LEU A 19 15.08 2.01 14.94
CA LEU A 19 13.92 2.59 14.26
C LEU A 19 12.67 1.70 14.42
N ALA A 20 12.83 0.39 14.21
CA ALA A 20 11.75 -0.58 14.40
C ALA A 20 11.30 -0.65 15.86
N ALA A 21 12.24 -0.66 16.81
CA ALA A 21 11.94 -0.64 18.23
C ALA A 21 11.22 0.64 18.67
N PHE A 22 11.64 1.79 18.13
CA PHE A 22 11.00 3.08 18.40
C PHE A 22 9.56 3.10 17.89
N THR A 23 9.30 2.62 16.68
CA THR A 23 7.94 2.56 16.11
C THR A 23 7.04 1.63 16.90
N LEU A 24 7.56 0.45 17.25
CA LEU A 24 6.84 -0.51 18.07
C LEU A 24 6.52 0.08 19.47
N ALA A 25 7.49 0.72 20.10
CA ALA A 25 7.31 1.36 21.41
C ALA A 25 6.25 2.46 21.36
N VAL A 26 6.26 3.33 20.34
CA VAL A 26 5.25 4.39 20.15
C VAL A 26 3.86 3.78 19.97
N THR A 27 3.74 2.70 19.20
CA THR A 27 2.44 2.02 18.98
C THR A 27 1.93 1.38 20.27
N LEU A 28 2.77 0.64 20.98
CA LEU A 28 2.40 0.00 22.25
C LEU A 28 2.06 1.03 23.34
N MET A 29 2.78 2.15 23.42
CA MET A 29 2.47 3.22 24.34
C MET A 29 1.13 3.90 24.01
N SER A 30 0.80 4.07 22.73
CA SER A 30 -0.50 4.64 22.33
C SER A 30 -1.67 3.72 22.70
N GLU A 31 -1.48 2.41 22.69
CA GLU A 31 -2.50 1.44 23.12
C GLU A 31 -2.60 1.36 24.65
N ALA A 32 -1.45 1.33 25.36
CA ALA A 32 -1.42 1.14 26.81
C ALA A 32 -1.86 2.38 27.60
N PHE A 33 -1.52 3.58 27.16
CA PHE A 33 -1.79 4.84 27.86
C PHE A 33 -2.91 5.67 27.23
N GLY A 34 -3.49 5.19 26.13
CA GLY A 34 -4.55 5.91 25.40
C GLY A 34 -4.07 7.22 24.78
N THR A 35 -5.02 8.01 24.29
CA THR A 35 -4.75 9.29 23.59
C THR A 35 -4.22 10.41 24.49
N ALA A 36 -4.15 10.19 25.81
CA ALA A 36 -3.70 11.20 26.75
C ALA A 36 -2.20 11.55 26.64
N MET A 37 -1.36 10.58 26.25
CA MET A 37 0.09 10.78 26.12
C MET A 37 0.54 11.04 24.68
N ILE A 38 -0.04 10.31 23.71
CA ILE A 38 0.36 10.40 22.30
C ILE A 38 -0.88 10.60 21.43
N SER A 39 -0.94 11.73 20.75
CA SER A 39 -2.04 12.04 19.83
C SER A 39 -2.13 10.98 18.71
N THR A 40 -3.34 10.50 18.44
CA THR A 40 -3.62 9.59 17.31
C THR A 40 -3.13 10.16 15.99
N SER A 41 -3.16 11.48 15.82
CA SER A 41 -2.63 12.17 14.64
C SER A 41 -1.12 12.02 14.51
N PHE A 42 -0.38 12.03 15.63
CA PHE A 42 1.07 11.81 15.63
C PHE A 42 1.43 10.40 15.16
N VAL A 43 0.73 9.37 15.67
CA VAL A 43 0.95 7.96 15.26
C VAL A 43 0.67 7.77 13.76
N LYS A 44 -0.43 8.34 13.26
CA LYS A 44 -0.77 8.30 11.82
C LYS A 44 0.30 8.98 10.96
N THR A 45 0.78 10.15 11.38
CA THR A 45 1.83 10.89 10.67
C THR A 45 3.15 10.14 10.68
N LEU A 46 3.52 9.56 11.82
CA LEU A 46 4.72 8.75 11.96
C LEU A 46 4.68 7.53 11.02
N GLY A 47 3.57 6.79 11.01
CA GLY A 47 3.38 5.65 10.10
C GLY A 47 3.50 6.05 8.63
N LYS A 48 2.84 7.14 8.23
CA LYS A 48 2.95 7.68 6.87
C LYS A 48 4.40 8.05 6.51
N THR A 49 5.11 8.73 7.41
CA THR A 49 6.50 9.12 7.19
C THR A 49 7.41 7.91 7.02
N LEU A 50 7.24 6.88 7.83
CA LEU A 50 8.02 5.65 7.73
C LEU A 50 7.79 4.91 6.42
N CYS A 51 6.55 4.84 5.95
CA CYS A 51 6.24 4.27 4.64
C CYS A 51 6.94 5.05 3.51
N LEU A 52 6.94 6.38 3.58
CA LEU A 52 7.65 7.23 2.61
C LEU A 52 9.17 7.07 2.68
N CYS A 53 9.74 6.86 3.87
CA CYS A 53 11.16 6.55 4.04
C CYS A 53 11.55 5.23 3.36
N LEU A 54 10.69 4.20 3.37
CA LEU A 54 10.94 2.96 2.64
C LEU A 54 11.00 3.18 1.13
N VAL A 55 10.11 4.02 0.59
CA VAL A 55 10.13 4.37 -0.85
C VAL A 55 11.40 5.15 -1.19
N ALA A 56 11.79 6.10 -0.35
CA ALA A 56 13.02 6.87 -0.54
C ALA A 56 14.26 5.98 -0.53
N LEU A 57 14.32 5.01 0.40
CA LEU A 57 15.40 4.03 0.46
C LEU A 57 15.44 3.13 -0.78
N ALA A 58 14.29 2.68 -1.27
CA ALA A 58 14.21 1.89 -2.49
C ALA A 58 14.72 2.67 -3.71
N MET A 59 14.37 3.96 -3.80
CA MET A 59 14.83 4.85 -4.87
C MET A 59 16.34 5.10 -4.78
N ASP A 60 16.89 5.31 -3.58
CA ASP A 60 18.32 5.51 -3.34
C ASP A 60 19.13 4.27 -3.72
N LEU A 61 18.63 3.07 -3.43
CA LEU A 61 19.26 1.81 -3.85
C LEU A 61 19.36 1.69 -5.36
N VAL A 62 18.28 2.01 -6.09
CA VAL A 62 18.31 1.92 -7.55
C VAL A 62 19.24 2.97 -8.15
N TRP A 63 19.23 4.19 -7.64
CA TRP A 63 20.13 5.24 -8.10
C TRP A 63 21.59 4.92 -7.77
N GLY A 64 21.86 4.49 -6.54
CA GLY A 64 23.22 4.22 -6.06
C GLY A 64 23.89 3.01 -6.73
N TYR A 65 23.13 1.96 -7.05
CA TYR A 65 23.69 0.74 -7.66
C TYR A 65 23.56 0.68 -9.17
N CYS A 66 22.44 1.13 -9.72
CA CYS A 66 22.19 1.07 -11.16
C CYS A 66 22.56 2.37 -11.88
N GLY A 67 22.76 3.48 -11.16
CA GLY A 67 22.98 4.80 -11.75
C GLY A 67 21.78 5.33 -12.54
N ILE A 68 20.60 4.75 -12.35
CA ILE A 68 19.36 5.09 -13.06
C ILE A 68 18.44 5.82 -12.10
N LEU A 69 18.17 7.08 -12.36
CA LEU A 69 17.16 7.84 -11.63
C LEU A 69 15.78 7.43 -12.12
N SER A 70 15.08 6.59 -11.33
CA SER A 70 13.71 6.20 -11.62
C SER A 70 12.73 7.03 -10.78
N LEU A 71 11.93 7.84 -11.42
CA LEU A 71 10.86 8.63 -10.78
C LEU A 71 9.54 7.87 -10.67
N GLY A 72 9.51 6.62 -11.13
CA GLY A 72 8.33 5.76 -11.14
C GLY A 72 8.08 4.94 -9.87
N HIS A 73 8.94 5.03 -8.85
CA HIS A 73 8.80 4.22 -7.63
C HIS A 73 7.48 4.47 -6.89
N PHE A 74 6.98 5.72 -6.93
CA PHE A 74 5.70 6.06 -6.34
C PHE A 74 4.51 5.40 -7.03
N ALA A 75 4.60 5.08 -8.33
CA ALA A 75 3.54 4.35 -9.03
C ALA A 75 3.40 2.92 -8.48
N PHE A 76 4.51 2.21 -8.34
CA PHE A 76 4.51 0.85 -7.79
C PHE A 76 4.07 0.81 -6.33
N PHE A 77 4.57 1.75 -5.52
CA PHE A 77 4.18 1.88 -4.13
C PHE A 77 2.70 2.24 -3.98
N GLY A 78 2.21 3.22 -4.75
CA GLY A 78 0.81 3.63 -4.75
C GLY A 78 -0.14 2.52 -5.16
N LEU A 79 0.22 1.76 -6.20
CA LEU A 79 -0.57 0.63 -6.67
C LEU A 79 -0.65 -0.50 -5.62
N GLY A 80 0.48 -0.82 -4.96
CA GLY A 80 0.49 -1.76 -3.83
C GLY A 80 -0.34 -1.26 -2.64
N GLY A 81 -0.25 0.05 -2.34
CA GLY A 81 -1.07 0.70 -1.30
C GLY A 81 -2.56 0.67 -1.63
N TYR A 82 -2.93 0.82 -2.91
CA TYR A 82 -4.31 0.72 -3.37
C TYR A 82 -4.85 -0.70 -3.12
N MET A 83 -4.09 -1.73 -3.46
CA MET A 83 -4.50 -3.11 -3.23
C MET A 83 -4.76 -3.40 -1.74
N ILE A 84 -3.84 -3.06 -0.84
CA ILE A 84 -4.06 -3.28 0.60
C ILE A 84 -5.16 -2.39 1.16
N GLY A 85 -5.36 -1.20 0.59
CA GLY A 85 -6.42 -0.26 0.94
C GLY A 85 -7.81 -0.83 0.72
N MET A 86 -8.03 -1.58 -0.35
CA MET A 86 -9.29 -2.28 -0.64
C MET A 86 -9.64 -3.26 0.49
N TRP A 87 -8.68 -4.08 0.92
CA TRP A 87 -8.90 -5.03 2.01
C TRP A 87 -9.19 -4.31 3.33
N LEU A 88 -8.43 -3.26 3.66
CA LEU A 88 -8.64 -2.48 4.88
C LEU A 88 -10.02 -1.82 4.89
N MET A 89 -10.46 -1.30 3.76
CA MET A 89 -11.78 -0.71 3.62
C MET A 89 -12.87 -1.77 3.81
N TYR A 90 -12.73 -2.92 3.15
CA TYR A 90 -13.67 -4.03 3.30
C TYR A 90 -13.76 -4.51 4.74
N ALA A 91 -12.63 -4.85 5.36
CA ALA A 91 -12.56 -5.37 6.72
C ALA A 91 -13.11 -4.36 7.76
N ARG A 92 -12.80 -3.06 7.61
CA ARG A 92 -13.34 -2.03 8.48
C ARG A 92 -14.86 -1.89 8.34
N THR A 93 -15.35 -1.89 7.11
CA THR A 93 -16.77 -1.77 6.81
C THR A 93 -17.54 -2.97 7.37
N GLU A 94 -17.01 -4.17 7.19
CA GLU A 94 -17.57 -5.40 7.74
C GLU A 94 -17.69 -5.35 9.27
N ILE A 95 -16.63 -4.93 9.97
CA ILE A 95 -16.65 -4.81 11.44
C ILE A 95 -17.75 -3.83 11.90
N VAL A 96 -17.84 -2.66 11.25
CA VAL A 96 -18.84 -1.64 11.60
C VAL A 96 -20.26 -2.14 11.36
N ILE A 97 -20.49 -2.83 10.25
CA ILE A 97 -21.80 -3.38 9.91
C ILE A 97 -22.19 -4.50 10.87
N ARG A 98 -21.29 -5.43 11.17
CA ARG A 98 -21.50 -6.49 12.15
C ARG A 98 -21.86 -5.91 13.53
N ASP A 99 -21.16 -4.88 13.99
CA ASP A 99 -21.45 -4.23 15.26
C ASP A 99 -22.83 -3.54 15.26
N ASN A 100 -23.20 -2.86 14.16
CA ASN A 100 -24.49 -2.22 14.03
C ASN A 100 -25.66 -3.23 13.97
N LEU A 101 -25.50 -4.32 13.21
CA LEU A 101 -26.52 -5.37 13.10
C LEU A 101 -26.61 -6.21 14.38
N ALA A 102 -25.50 -6.46 15.08
CA ALA A 102 -25.48 -7.19 16.35
C ALA A 102 -26.20 -6.45 17.50
N ARG A 103 -26.44 -5.16 17.36
CA ARG A 103 -27.28 -4.38 18.29
C ARG A 103 -28.79 -4.63 18.09
N GLY A 104 -29.16 -5.32 17.03
CA GLY A 104 -30.52 -5.81 16.81
C GLY A 104 -30.81 -7.06 17.63
N THR A 105 -32.09 -7.46 17.65
CA THR A 105 -32.60 -8.62 18.42
C THR A 105 -32.25 -9.98 17.76
N ILE A 106 -31.83 -9.98 16.48
CA ILE A 106 -31.51 -11.19 15.69
C ILE A 106 -30.11 -11.05 15.18
N PRO A 107 -29.22 -12.07 15.33
CA PRO A 107 -27.88 -12.03 14.77
C PRO A 107 -27.95 -11.99 13.23
N PRO A 108 -27.16 -11.13 12.57
CA PRO A 108 -27.20 -11.00 11.12
C PRO A 108 -26.69 -12.24 10.41
N THR A 109 -27.31 -12.56 9.29
CA THR A 109 -26.84 -13.62 8.39
C THR A 109 -25.61 -13.14 7.62
N GLU A 110 -24.69 -14.03 7.25
CA GLU A 110 -23.50 -13.68 6.47
C GLU A 110 -23.84 -13.00 5.13
N THR A 111 -24.96 -13.35 4.52
CA THR A 111 -25.45 -12.73 3.28
C THR A 111 -25.89 -11.28 3.49
N GLU A 112 -26.59 -10.98 4.59
CA GLU A 112 -27.01 -9.61 4.92
C GLU A 112 -25.80 -8.71 5.21
N VAL A 113 -24.79 -9.24 5.89
CA VAL A 113 -23.53 -8.52 6.12
C VAL A 113 -22.83 -8.22 4.80
N ALA A 114 -22.71 -9.22 3.91
CA ALA A 114 -22.03 -9.05 2.63
C ALA A 114 -22.75 -8.02 1.72
N GLU A 115 -24.08 -8.06 1.65
CA GLU A 115 -24.89 -7.08 0.89
C GLU A 115 -24.76 -5.66 1.46
N ALA A 116 -24.80 -5.51 2.78
CA ALA A 116 -24.66 -4.22 3.43
C ALA A 116 -23.24 -3.64 3.26
N VAL A 117 -22.20 -4.49 3.32
CA VAL A 117 -20.81 -4.10 3.04
C VAL A 117 -20.68 -3.62 1.60
N ALA A 118 -21.20 -4.39 0.64
CA ALA A 118 -21.18 -4.02 -0.77
C ALA A 118 -21.89 -2.69 -1.02
N ALA A 119 -23.09 -2.49 -0.47
CA ALA A 119 -23.84 -1.24 -0.61
C ALA A 119 -23.08 -0.02 -0.06
N GLN A 120 -22.40 -0.18 1.07
CA GLN A 120 -21.61 0.92 1.66
C GLN A 120 -20.36 1.23 0.82
N ILE A 121 -19.70 0.20 0.28
CA ILE A 121 -18.56 0.38 -0.61
C ILE A 121 -19.00 1.06 -1.90
N PHE A 122 -20.12 0.66 -2.51
CA PHE A 122 -20.69 1.33 -3.70
C PHE A 122 -20.91 2.81 -3.46
N GLY A 123 -21.42 3.19 -2.29
CA GLY A 123 -21.63 4.59 -1.94
C GLY A 123 -20.33 5.42 -1.86
N VAL A 124 -19.19 4.79 -1.55
CA VAL A 124 -17.88 5.46 -1.46
C VAL A 124 -17.16 5.46 -2.80
N VAL A 125 -17.22 4.36 -3.53
CA VAL A 125 -16.55 4.20 -4.84
C VAL A 125 -17.31 4.93 -5.96
N GLY A 126 -18.62 5.17 -5.76
CA GLY A 126 -19.46 5.85 -6.78
C GLY A 126 -19.83 4.96 -7.97
N SER A 127 -19.58 3.65 -7.90
CA SER A 127 -19.88 2.68 -8.94
C SER A 127 -21.12 1.86 -8.57
N SER A 128 -21.88 1.41 -9.56
CA SER A 128 -23.03 0.53 -9.37
C SER A 128 -22.64 -0.95 -9.26
N GLU A 129 -21.44 -1.30 -9.66
CA GLU A 129 -20.91 -2.67 -9.59
C GLU A 129 -19.49 -2.66 -9.01
N LEU A 130 -19.14 -3.70 -8.24
CA LEU A 130 -17.78 -3.85 -7.73
C LEU A 130 -16.85 -4.27 -8.89
N PRO A 131 -15.75 -3.54 -9.11
CA PRO A 131 -14.73 -3.96 -10.05
C PRO A 131 -14.19 -5.37 -9.71
N ALA A 132 -13.76 -6.13 -10.72
CA ALA A 132 -13.31 -7.51 -10.54
C ALA A 132 -12.22 -7.70 -9.46
N LEU A 133 -11.40 -6.69 -9.23
CA LEU A 133 -10.36 -6.69 -8.19
C LEU A 133 -10.93 -6.72 -6.76
N TRP A 134 -12.14 -6.16 -6.55
CA TRP A 134 -12.80 -6.17 -5.25
C TRP A 134 -13.31 -7.55 -4.83
N MET A 135 -13.50 -8.48 -5.77
CA MET A 135 -13.88 -9.86 -5.45
C MET A 135 -12.86 -10.56 -4.54
N PHE A 136 -11.61 -10.13 -4.58
CA PHE A 136 -10.54 -10.67 -3.74
C PHE A 136 -10.36 -9.89 -2.41
N ALA A 137 -11.06 -8.77 -2.23
CA ALA A 137 -10.88 -7.89 -1.07
C ALA A 137 -11.29 -8.53 0.28
N HIS A 138 -12.12 -9.59 0.28
CA HIS A 138 -12.53 -10.30 1.49
C HIS A 138 -11.43 -11.21 2.06
N SER A 139 -10.42 -11.59 1.27
CA SER A 139 -9.37 -12.54 1.66
C SER A 139 -8.02 -11.85 1.82
N LEU A 140 -7.52 -11.75 3.06
CA LEU A 140 -6.21 -11.17 3.36
C LEU A 140 -5.06 -11.84 2.59
N PRO A 141 -4.94 -13.19 2.52
CA PRO A 141 -3.83 -13.80 1.80
C PRO A 141 -3.88 -13.54 0.29
N ALA A 142 -5.07 -13.51 -0.32
CA ALA A 142 -5.23 -13.15 -1.72
C ALA A 142 -4.81 -11.69 -1.96
N GLN A 143 -5.19 -10.79 -1.05
CA GLN A 143 -4.85 -9.39 -1.17
C GLN A 143 -3.35 -9.13 -0.99
N LEU A 144 -2.69 -9.85 -0.06
CA LEU A 144 -1.23 -9.79 0.08
C LEU A 144 -0.51 -10.28 -1.19
N ALA A 145 -1.04 -11.30 -1.85
CA ALA A 145 -0.52 -11.72 -3.15
C ALA A 145 -0.69 -10.63 -4.22
N LEU A 146 -1.86 -9.97 -4.28
CA LEU A 146 -2.13 -8.88 -5.22
C LEU A 146 -1.25 -7.65 -4.97
N VAL A 147 -0.94 -7.31 -3.72
CA VAL A 147 0.00 -6.22 -3.36
C VAL A 147 1.36 -6.40 -4.01
N VAL A 148 1.80 -7.64 -4.22
CA VAL A 148 3.09 -7.95 -4.86
C VAL A 148 2.92 -8.18 -6.37
N LEU A 149 1.89 -8.93 -6.77
CA LEU A 149 1.69 -9.33 -8.16
C LEU A 149 1.33 -8.14 -9.07
N VAL A 150 0.43 -7.27 -8.64
CA VAL A 150 -0.05 -6.17 -9.50
C VAL A 150 1.05 -5.16 -9.80
N PRO A 151 1.75 -4.55 -8.81
CA PRO A 151 2.88 -3.68 -9.12
C PRO A 151 4.06 -4.45 -9.72
N GLY A 152 4.26 -5.72 -9.36
CA GLY A 152 5.30 -6.57 -9.95
C GLY A 152 5.07 -6.83 -11.44
N LEU A 153 3.84 -7.11 -11.85
CA LEU A 153 3.47 -7.27 -13.26
C LEU A 153 3.68 -5.97 -14.05
N LEU A 154 3.23 -4.84 -13.47
CA LEU A 154 3.45 -3.53 -14.07
C LEU A 154 4.95 -3.24 -14.26
N ALA A 155 5.76 -3.51 -13.23
CA ALA A 155 7.20 -3.34 -13.27
C ALA A 155 7.86 -4.23 -14.33
N LEU A 156 7.39 -5.48 -14.47
CA LEU A 156 7.90 -6.43 -15.45
C LEU A 156 7.57 -5.97 -16.87
N VAL A 157 6.32 -5.62 -17.15
CA VAL A 157 5.88 -5.16 -18.47
C VAL A 157 6.59 -3.87 -18.86
N PHE A 158 6.58 -2.88 -17.98
CA PHE A 158 7.22 -1.60 -18.23
C PHE A 158 8.74 -1.73 -18.38
N GLY A 159 9.40 -2.48 -17.49
CA GLY A 159 10.83 -2.74 -17.54
C GLY A 159 11.23 -3.48 -18.82
N TRP A 160 10.48 -4.52 -19.19
CA TRP A 160 10.73 -5.24 -20.43
C TRP A 160 10.64 -4.33 -21.66
N LEU A 161 9.61 -3.48 -21.77
CA LEU A 161 9.46 -2.52 -22.86
C LEU A 161 10.60 -1.51 -22.88
N ALA A 162 10.94 -0.94 -21.73
CA ALA A 162 11.99 0.08 -21.60
C ALA A 162 13.38 -0.47 -21.99
N PHE A 163 13.74 -1.64 -21.45
CA PHE A 163 15.04 -2.25 -21.76
C PHE A 163 15.12 -2.81 -23.18
N ARG A 164 14.03 -3.36 -23.71
CA ARG A 164 13.95 -3.80 -25.10
C ARG A 164 14.15 -2.64 -26.09
N SER A 165 13.61 -1.47 -25.75
CA SER A 165 13.76 -0.24 -26.56
C SER A 165 15.12 0.45 -26.36
N ARG A 166 16.03 -0.13 -25.55
CA ARG A 166 17.36 0.41 -25.22
C ARG A 166 17.31 1.86 -24.68
N VAL A 167 16.22 2.21 -24.02
CA VAL A 167 16.06 3.53 -23.38
C VAL A 167 16.94 3.55 -22.13
N THR A 168 17.84 4.53 -22.05
CA THR A 168 18.80 4.66 -20.94
C THR A 168 18.90 6.10 -20.44
N GLY A 169 19.45 6.26 -19.23
CA GLY A 169 19.74 7.58 -18.66
C GLY A 169 18.49 8.42 -18.42
N VAL A 170 18.57 9.69 -18.81
CA VAL A 170 17.52 10.70 -18.56
C VAL A 170 16.20 10.35 -19.24
N TYR A 171 16.23 9.72 -20.43
CA TYR A 171 15.01 9.31 -21.13
C TYR A 171 14.19 8.29 -20.35
N LEU A 172 14.86 7.36 -19.64
CA LEU A 172 14.21 6.39 -18.78
C LEU A 172 13.54 7.09 -17.58
N SER A 173 14.16 8.12 -17.02
CA SER A 173 13.59 8.91 -15.94
C SER A 173 12.31 9.64 -16.37
N ILE A 174 12.32 10.25 -17.54
CA ILE A 174 11.13 10.93 -18.11
C ILE A 174 10.02 9.92 -18.39
N LEU A 175 10.35 8.75 -18.93
CA LEU A 175 9.41 7.69 -19.24
C LEU A 175 8.74 7.13 -17.98
N THR A 176 9.51 6.91 -16.90
CA THR A 176 8.97 6.46 -15.61
C THR A 176 8.07 7.50 -14.97
N GLN A 177 8.37 8.79 -15.12
CA GLN A 177 7.52 9.89 -14.66
C GLN A 177 6.21 9.94 -15.45
N ALA A 178 6.26 9.81 -16.76
CA ALA A 178 5.07 9.77 -17.61
C ALA A 178 4.16 8.58 -17.26
N MET A 179 4.75 7.42 -17.01
CA MET A 179 4.01 6.24 -16.53
C MET A 179 3.31 6.52 -15.19
N THR A 180 4.00 7.16 -14.25
CA THR A 180 3.41 7.50 -12.93
C THR A 180 2.23 8.45 -13.08
N LEU A 181 2.37 9.47 -13.94
CA LEU A 181 1.30 10.41 -14.22
C LEU A 181 0.10 9.71 -14.88
N ALA A 182 0.34 8.89 -15.89
CA ALA A 182 -0.71 8.15 -16.59
C ALA A 182 -1.48 7.22 -15.62
N LEU A 183 -0.74 6.50 -14.75
CA LEU A 183 -1.34 5.63 -13.74
C LEU A 183 -2.15 6.43 -12.71
N SER A 184 -1.65 7.58 -12.26
CA SER A 184 -2.37 8.42 -11.31
C SER A 184 -3.66 8.98 -11.89
N LEU A 185 -3.65 9.41 -13.15
CA LEU A 185 -4.84 9.87 -13.86
C LEU A 185 -5.86 8.74 -14.05
N TYR A 186 -5.38 7.55 -14.41
CA TYR A 186 -6.23 6.37 -14.56
C TYR A 186 -6.93 5.99 -13.24
N LEU A 187 -6.19 5.95 -12.13
CA LEU A 187 -6.74 5.63 -10.80
C LEU A 187 -7.64 6.75 -10.24
N PHE A 188 -7.49 7.98 -10.73
CA PHE A 188 -8.31 9.11 -10.29
C PHE A 188 -9.65 9.22 -11.03
N GLN A 189 -9.82 8.48 -12.12
CA GLN A 189 -11.10 8.39 -12.82
C GLN A 189 -12.09 7.58 -12.00
N ASN A 190 -13.22 8.19 -11.62
CA ASN A 190 -14.27 7.53 -10.84
C ASN A 190 -14.92 6.34 -11.56
N ASP A 191 -14.77 6.24 -12.87
CA ASP A 191 -15.36 5.17 -13.69
C ASP A 191 -14.59 3.84 -13.63
N THR A 192 -13.40 3.84 -13.02
CA THR A 192 -12.55 2.65 -12.92
C THR A 192 -12.61 1.96 -11.54
N GLY A 193 -13.33 2.53 -10.59
CA GLY A 193 -13.56 1.98 -9.26
C GLY A 193 -12.43 2.23 -8.29
#